data_6d7498a6967d75699a8d2b3682bebcf7
#
_entry.id   6d7498a6967d75699a8d2b3682bebcf7
#
_cell.length_a   1.000
_cell.length_b   1.000
_cell.length_c   1.000
_cell.angle_alpha   90.00
_cell.angle_beta   90.00
_cell.angle_gamma   90.00
#
_symmetry.space_group_name_H-M   'P 1'
#
loop_
_entity.id
_entity.type
_entity.pdbx_description
1 polymer ?
#
loop_
_entity_poly.entity_id
_entity_poly.type
_entity_poly.pdbx_seq_one_letter_code
_entity_poly.pdbx_strand_id
1 'polypeptide(L)'
;MLHSGEALHPAREPLAVLQNIRRTIGEYNFAGQYQQAPAPLGGGLVKAEWFKRYHDSERPQRFDRIVQSWDTANKATEFSDYSVCTTWGVKDKDLFLLGLFRRRLEYPALKRAVREQQSLFGASVVLIEDKASGTQLIQDLIAEGCHGVTRYQPSGDKTMRLHAQTAVIENGFVHIPETAPWLAEYLHELTVFPNGKHDDQADSTAQFLDWFKRPFPGQGLYELMRIQAERARNRENLERRFHPRDGQPGLDRWRVRLRAPPGLGAVQTFSGQHIIVGLDGTIEMSAADAQFYIRDGWAKLAEWTIG
;
A
#
# COMPACT_ATOMS: atom_id res chain seq x y z
N MET A 1 -30.00 -27.48 16.00
CA MET A 1 -30.12 -26.01 15.86
C MET A 1 -28.71 -25.44 15.72
N LEU A 2 -28.43 -24.66 14.70
CA LEU A 2 -27.15 -23.97 14.54
C LEU A 2 -27.11 -22.80 15.51
N HIS A 3 -25.98 -22.67 16.25
CA HIS A 3 -25.77 -21.49 17.11
C HIS A 3 -25.17 -20.34 16.32
N SER A 4 -25.48 -19.10 16.76
CA SER A 4 -24.89 -17.91 16.15
C SER A 4 -23.36 -17.97 16.23
N GLY A 5 -22.69 -17.83 15.10
CA GLY A 5 -21.22 -17.92 14.99
C GLY A 5 -20.68 -19.26 14.46
N GLU A 6 -21.54 -20.22 14.19
CA GLU A 6 -21.14 -21.49 13.56
C GLU A 6 -21.27 -21.43 12.02
N ALA A 7 -20.37 -22.12 11.33
CA ALA A 7 -20.46 -22.27 9.89
C ALA A 7 -21.56 -23.25 9.51
N LEU A 8 -22.41 -22.90 8.53
CA LEU A 8 -23.52 -23.73 8.06
C LEU A 8 -23.03 -25.09 7.52
N HIS A 9 -21.89 -25.12 6.84
CA HIS A 9 -21.26 -26.30 6.29
C HIS A 9 -19.75 -26.34 6.61
N PRO A 10 -19.35 -26.68 7.86
CA PRO A 10 -17.96 -26.61 8.31
C PRO A 10 -16.97 -27.44 7.46
N ALA A 11 -17.44 -28.55 6.89
CA ALA A 11 -16.62 -29.41 6.03
C ALA A 11 -16.33 -28.79 4.65
N ARG A 12 -17.22 -27.94 4.14
CA ARG A 12 -17.09 -27.27 2.85
C ARG A 12 -16.46 -25.89 3.00
N GLU A 13 -16.92 -25.14 3.99
CA GLU A 13 -16.50 -23.78 4.27
C GLU A 13 -16.17 -23.64 5.77
N PRO A 14 -14.94 -24.01 6.18
CA PRO A 14 -14.48 -23.85 7.55
C PRO A 14 -14.53 -22.37 8.00
N LEU A 15 -14.73 -22.14 9.28
CA LEU A 15 -14.82 -20.77 9.84
C LEU A 15 -13.61 -19.89 9.45
N ALA A 16 -12.42 -20.48 9.41
CA ALA A 16 -11.20 -19.77 9.00
C ALA A 16 -11.27 -19.27 7.55
N VAL A 17 -11.85 -20.07 6.63
CA VAL A 17 -12.07 -19.69 5.23
C VAL A 17 -13.09 -18.58 5.15
N LEU A 18 -14.21 -18.67 5.87
CA LEU A 18 -15.23 -17.62 5.93
C LEU A 18 -14.66 -16.31 6.49
N GLN A 19 -13.83 -16.36 7.51
CA GLN A 19 -13.15 -15.19 8.06
C GLN A 19 -12.16 -14.56 7.07
N ASN A 20 -11.49 -15.37 6.25
CA ASN A 20 -10.61 -14.86 5.20
C ASN A 20 -11.41 -14.20 4.07
N ILE A 21 -12.50 -14.82 3.64
CA ILE A 21 -13.45 -14.24 2.66
C ILE A 21 -13.98 -12.91 3.18
N ARG A 22 -14.46 -12.87 4.44
CA ARG A 22 -14.96 -11.67 5.09
C ARG A 22 -13.94 -10.53 5.07
N ARG A 23 -12.66 -10.81 5.37
CA ARG A 23 -11.57 -9.82 5.27
C ARG A 23 -11.32 -9.37 3.83
N THR A 24 -11.48 -10.25 2.86
CA THR A 24 -11.21 -9.95 1.44
C THR A 24 -12.32 -9.10 0.80
N ILE A 25 -13.58 -9.43 1.07
CA ILE A 25 -14.72 -8.74 0.44
C ILE A 25 -15.35 -7.66 1.31
N GLY A 26 -14.95 -7.53 2.58
CA GLY A 26 -15.48 -6.58 3.57
C GLY A 26 -16.79 -7.04 4.21
N GLU A 27 -17.09 -6.47 5.38
CA GLU A 27 -18.26 -6.83 6.21
C GLU A 27 -19.59 -6.71 5.47
N TYR A 28 -19.77 -5.61 4.73
CA TYR A 28 -21.02 -5.34 4.00
C TYR A 28 -21.32 -6.42 2.97
N ASN A 29 -20.35 -6.77 2.12
CA ASN A 29 -20.51 -7.83 1.12
C ASN A 29 -20.70 -9.20 1.76
N PHE A 30 -19.95 -9.46 2.83
CA PHE A 30 -20.06 -10.71 3.56
C PHE A 30 -21.43 -10.86 4.21
N ALA A 31 -21.96 -9.80 4.84
CA ALA A 31 -23.31 -9.79 5.41
C ALA A 31 -24.37 -10.05 4.35
N GLY A 32 -24.27 -9.39 3.17
CA GLY A 32 -25.21 -9.60 2.08
C GLY A 32 -25.15 -10.99 1.46
N GLN A 33 -23.95 -11.51 1.18
CA GLN A 33 -23.79 -12.76 0.42
C GLN A 33 -23.83 -14.02 1.28
N TYR A 34 -23.26 -13.96 2.49
CA TYR A 34 -23.10 -15.13 3.36
C TYR A 34 -24.06 -15.16 4.55
N GLN A 35 -24.49 -14.00 5.03
CA GLN A 35 -25.42 -13.92 6.16
C GLN A 35 -26.87 -13.57 5.73
N GLN A 36 -27.08 -13.29 4.44
CA GLN A 36 -28.37 -12.87 3.88
C GLN A 36 -28.97 -11.67 4.64
N ALA A 37 -28.11 -10.84 5.21
CA ALA A 37 -28.43 -9.64 5.94
C ALA A 37 -27.88 -8.42 5.16
N PRO A 38 -28.57 -7.93 4.11
CA PRO A 38 -28.15 -6.71 3.44
C PRO A 38 -28.14 -5.58 4.48
N ALA A 39 -27.12 -4.72 4.41
CA ALA A 39 -27.04 -3.59 5.33
C ALA A 39 -28.34 -2.78 5.31
N PRO A 40 -28.78 -2.25 6.47
CA PRO A 40 -30.02 -1.49 6.56
C PRO A 40 -30.00 -0.30 5.59
N LEU A 41 -31.09 -0.09 4.88
CA LEU A 41 -31.36 1.11 4.10
C LEU A 41 -31.28 2.34 5.03
N GLY A 42 -30.12 3.00 5.11
CA GLY A 42 -29.94 4.18 5.97
C GLY A 42 -28.56 4.34 6.62
N GLY A 43 -27.71 3.32 6.55
CA GLY A 43 -26.28 3.44 6.92
C GLY A 43 -25.42 3.74 5.69
N GLY A 44 -24.45 4.65 5.79
CA GLY A 44 -23.48 4.87 4.73
C GLY A 44 -22.62 3.62 4.46
N LEU A 45 -22.03 3.54 3.27
CA LEU A 45 -21.19 2.41 2.86
C LEU A 45 -19.87 2.35 3.63
N VAL A 46 -19.44 3.46 4.20
CA VAL A 46 -18.15 3.63 4.88
C VAL A 46 -18.38 4.11 6.31
N LYS A 47 -17.62 3.58 7.27
CA LYS A 47 -17.64 4.02 8.66
C LYS A 47 -16.39 4.82 8.97
N ALA A 48 -16.53 5.92 9.72
CA ALA A 48 -15.41 6.78 10.10
C ALA A 48 -14.33 6.05 10.92
N GLU A 49 -14.73 5.06 11.71
CA GLU A 49 -13.85 4.23 12.54
C GLU A 49 -12.95 3.26 11.75
N TRP A 50 -13.22 3.03 10.48
CA TRP A 50 -12.39 2.17 9.62
C TRP A 50 -11.09 2.86 9.18
N PHE A 51 -11.06 4.20 9.20
CA PHE A 51 -9.87 4.96 8.84
C PHE A 51 -8.86 4.98 10.00
N LYS A 52 -7.62 4.65 9.70
CA LYS A 52 -6.53 4.90 10.63
C LYS A 52 -6.19 6.39 10.66
N ARG A 53 -5.91 6.92 11.85
CA ARG A 53 -5.44 8.30 12.02
C ARG A 53 -3.93 8.33 12.05
N TYR A 54 -3.33 9.39 11.53
CA TYR A 54 -1.90 9.63 11.64
C TYR A 54 -1.62 11.09 12.05
N HIS A 55 -0.61 11.26 12.90
CA HIS A 55 -0.01 12.57 13.16
C HIS A 55 1.04 12.88 12.10
N ASP A 56 1.34 14.16 11.85
CA ASP A 56 2.35 14.57 10.87
C ASP A 56 3.74 13.96 11.15
N SER A 57 4.07 13.73 12.43
CA SER A 57 5.31 13.06 12.86
C SER A 57 5.37 11.58 12.49
N GLU A 58 4.24 10.93 12.29
CA GLU A 58 4.12 9.51 11.94
C GLU A 58 4.02 9.29 10.43
N ARG A 59 3.80 10.37 9.70
CA ARG A 59 3.69 10.32 8.25
C ARG A 59 5.04 9.92 7.63
N PRO A 60 5.07 8.98 6.67
CA PRO A 60 6.28 8.62 5.96
C PRO A 60 6.95 9.85 5.32
N GLN A 61 8.25 10.01 5.54
CA GLN A 61 9.03 11.11 4.92
C GLN A 61 9.13 10.97 3.41
N ARG A 62 9.03 9.73 2.90
CA ARG A 62 9.05 9.42 1.46
C ARG A 62 7.98 8.41 1.15
N PHE A 63 7.20 8.70 0.13
CA PHE A 63 6.23 7.79 -0.46
C PHE A 63 6.82 7.13 -1.71
N ASP A 64 6.36 5.92 -2.00
CA ASP A 64 6.74 5.21 -3.23
C ASP A 64 6.20 5.92 -4.45
N ARG A 65 5.01 6.53 -4.31
CA ARG A 65 4.44 7.47 -5.28
C ARG A 65 3.42 8.39 -4.61
N ILE A 66 3.22 9.56 -5.21
CA ILE A 66 2.14 10.47 -4.85
C ILE A 66 1.17 10.52 -6.03
N VAL A 67 -0.10 10.28 -5.73
CA VAL A 67 -1.17 10.15 -6.72
C VAL A 67 -2.26 11.17 -6.42
N GLN A 68 -2.67 11.91 -7.43
CA GLN A 68 -3.85 12.76 -7.37
C GLN A 68 -5.00 12.15 -8.13
N SER A 69 -6.19 12.21 -7.55
CA SER A 69 -7.42 11.70 -8.15
C SER A 69 -8.40 12.86 -8.30
N TRP A 70 -8.70 13.19 -9.54
CA TRP A 70 -9.56 14.32 -9.91
C TRP A 70 -10.93 13.84 -10.35
N ASP A 71 -11.96 14.27 -9.64
CA ASP A 71 -13.34 14.28 -10.13
C ASP A 71 -13.66 15.70 -10.60
N THR A 72 -14.04 15.86 -11.85
CA THR A 72 -14.16 17.17 -12.50
C THR A 72 -15.58 17.48 -12.89
N ALA A 73 -16.12 18.59 -12.39
CA ALA A 73 -17.43 19.10 -12.76
C ALA A 73 -17.49 19.55 -14.23
N ASN A 74 -18.62 19.33 -14.90
CA ASN A 74 -18.81 19.67 -16.31
C ASN A 74 -18.99 21.17 -16.57
N LYS A 75 -19.47 21.95 -15.59
CA LYS A 75 -19.75 23.40 -15.70
C LYS A 75 -19.54 24.07 -14.35
N ALA A 76 -19.05 25.30 -14.35
CA ALA A 76 -18.94 26.14 -13.18
C ALA A 76 -20.14 27.09 -13.06
N THR A 77 -21.29 26.59 -12.65
CA THR A 77 -22.44 27.43 -12.30
C THR A 77 -22.65 27.40 -10.79
N GLU A 78 -23.39 28.34 -10.22
CA GLU A 78 -23.71 28.34 -8.78
C GLU A 78 -24.38 27.05 -8.31
N PHE A 79 -25.00 26.33 -9.22
CA PHE A 79 -25.69 25.04 -8.98
C PHE A 79 -24.89 23.82 -9.46
N SER A 80 -23.65 24.01 -9.96
CA SER A 80 -22.84 22.91 -10.45
C SER A 80 -22.10 22.19 -9.33
N ASP A 81 -21.70 20.94 -9.60
CA ASP A 81 -20.88 20.12 -8.74
C ASP A 81 -19.49 20.73 -8.54
N TYR A 82 -18.81 20.30 -7.52
CA TYR A 82 -17.44 20.72 -7.25
C TYR A 82 -16.47 19.93 -8.13
N SER A 83 -15.36 20.57 -8.51
CA SER A 83 -14.18 19.82 -8.93
C SER A 83 -13.37 19.49 -7.68
N VAL A 84 -13.12 18.21 -7.48
CA VAL A 84 -12.44 17.68 -6.29
C VAL A 84 -11.17 16.97 -6.70
N CYS A 85 -10.11 17.17 -5.90
CA CYS A 85 -8.91 16.36 -5.97
C CYS A 85 -8.57 15.82 -4.59
N THR A 86 -8.47 14.50 -4.47
CA THR A 86 -7.85 13.84 -3.33
C THR A 86 -6.39 13.52 -3.68
N THR A 87 -5.45 13.90 -2.78
CA THR A 87 -4.02 13.65 -2.96
C THR A 87 -3.58 12.54 -2.01
N TRP A 88 -2.97 11.50 -2.55
CA TRP A 88 -2.63 10.28 -1.84
C TRP A 88 -1.13 9.99 -1.90
N GLY A 89 -0.55 9.68 -0.74
CA GLY A 89 0.77 9.09 -0.63
C GLY A 89 0.64 7.57 -0.50
N VAL A 90 1.32 6.84 -1.37
CA VAL A 90 1.37 5.37 -1.33
C VAL A 90 2.68 4.94 -0.69
N LYS A 91 2.58 4.12 0.35
CA LYS A 91 3.74 3.48 0.99
C LYS A 91 3.45 2.00 1.17
N ASP A 92 4.08 1.15 0.37
CA ASP A 92 3.78 -0.28 0.29
C ASP A 92 2.29 -0.54 0.02
N LYS A 93 1.53 -1.00 1.03
CA LYS A 93 0.10 -1.22 0.97
C LYS A 93 -0.72 -0.13 1.66
N ASP A 94 -0.04 0.76 2.39
CA ASP A 94 -0.67 1.82 3.15
C ASP A 94 -0.89 3.07 2.29
N LEU A 95 -2.08 3.64 2.38
CA LEU A 95 -2.59 4.73 1.57
C LEU A 95 -2.88 5.93 2.47
N PHE A 96 -2.11 6.99 2.32
CA PHE A 96 -2.20 8.20 3.15
C PHE A 96 -2.89 9.32 2.40
N LEU A 97 -4.03 9.80 2.89
CA LEU A 97 -4.67 11.00 2.35
C LEU A 97 -3.91 12.23 2.82
N LEU A 98 -3.17 12.86 1.92
CA LEU A 98 -2.28 13.98 2.20
C LEU A 98 -2.94 15.34 2.06
N GLY A 99 -3.95 15.43 1.21
CA GLY A 99 -4.63 16.69 0.92
C GLY A 99 -5.94 16.52 0.18
N LEU A 100 -6.78 17.52 0.32
CA LEU A 100 -8.05 17.66 -0.38
C LEU A 100 -8.16 19.05 -0.99
N PHE A 101 -8.46 19.09 -2.26
CA PHE A 101 -8.83 20.32 -2.96
C PHE A 101 -10.28 20.20 -3.43
N ARG A 102 -11.13 21.18 -3.15
CA ARG A 102 -12.53 21.20 -3.52
C ARG A 102 -12.98 22.61 -3.87
N ARG A 103 -13.27 22.86 -5.14
CA ARG A 103 -13.71 24.18 -5.62
C ARG A 103 -14.62 24.05 -6.84
N ARG A 104 -15.48 25.05 -7.05
CA ARG A 104 -16.19 25.24 -8.31
C ARG A 104 -15.30 26.09 -9.20
N LEU A 105 -14.91 25.53 -10.35
CA LEU A 105 -13.94 26.16 -11.24
C LEU A 105 -14.43 26.09 -12.68
N GLU A 106 -14.25 27.18 -13.40
CA GLU A 106 -14.30 27.15 -14.85
C GLU A 106 -13.09 26.44 -15.46
N TYR A 107 -13.24 25.94 -16.67
CA TYR A 107 -12.25 25.11 -17.33
C TYR A 107 -10.80 25.66 -17.30
N PRO A 108 -10.54 26.97 -17.65
CA PRO A 108 -9.18 27.49 -17.58
C PRO A 108 -8.60 27.51 -16.15
N ALA A 109 -9.45 27.74 -15.15
CA ALA A 109 -9.05 27.75 -13.77
C ALA A 109 -8.82 26.32 -13.24
N LEU A 110 -9.65 25.36 -13.67
CA LEU A 110 -9.48 23.94 -13.37
C LEU A 110 -8.14 23.43 -13.91
N LYS A 111 -7.80 23.72 -15.16
CA LYS A 111 -6.54 23.33 -15.76
C LYS A 111 -5.31 23.88 -15.01
N ARG A 112 -5.37 25.16 -14.57
CA ARG A 112 -4.32 25.72 -13.71
C ARG A 112 -4.26 25.01 -12.35
N ALA A 113 -5.40 24.79 -11.71
CA ALA A 113 -5.46 24.12 -10.42
C ALA A 113 -4.85 22.71 -10.44
N VAL A 114 -5.08 21.93 -11.50
CA VAL A 114 -4.46 20.60 -11.65
C VAL A 114 -2.94 20.71 -11.62
N ARG A 115 -2.35 21.64 -12.35
CA ARG A 115 -0.89 21.84 -12.39
C ARG A 115 -0.33 22.35 -11.05
N GLU A 116 -1.02 23.29 -10.44
CA GLU A 116 -0.63 23.86 -9.15
C GLU A 116 -0.63 22.77 -8.07
N GLN A 117 -1.70 21.97 -8.01
CA GLN A 117 -1.80 20.87 -7.07
C GLN A 117 -0.75 19.78 -7.34
N GLN A 118 -0.51 19.43 -8.60
CA GLN A 118 0.53 18.49 -8.99
C GLN A 118 1.91 18.97 -8.51
N SER A 119 2.23 20.22 -8.76
CA SER A 119 3.51 20.82 -8.36
C SER A 119 3.63 20.91 -6.84
N LEU A 120 2.56 21.32 -6.14
CA LEU A 120 2.55 21.48 -4.68
C LEU A 120 2.89 20.16 -3.95
N PHE A 121 2.34 19.05 -4.40
CA PHE A 121 2.55 17.74 -3.77
C PHE A 121 3.65 16.91 -4.44
N GLY A 122 4.17 17.33 -5.58
CA GLY A 122 5.10 16.52 -6.38
C GLY A 122 4.46 15.22 -6.88
N ALA A 123 3.19 15.28 -7.29
CA ALA A 123 2.45 14.10 -7.69
C ALA A 123 3.01 13.50 -8.98
N SER A 124 3.35 12.21 -8.92
CA SER A 124 3.88 11.44 -10.05
C SER A 124 2.78 10.89 -10.95
N VAL A 125 1.54 10.80 -10.44
CA VAL A 125 0.36 10.33 -11.18
C VAL A 125 -0.79 11.29 -10.91
N VAL A 126 -1.47 11.70 -11.99
CA VAL A 126 -2.66 12.55 -11.95
C VAL A 126 -3.79 11.80 -12.66
N LEU A 127 -4.67 11.16 -11.87
CA LEU A 127 -5.83 10.44 -12.39
C LEU A 127 -6.94 11.44 -12.69
N ILE A 128 -7.50 11.36 -13.89
CA ILE A 128 -8.65 12.16 -14.30
C ILE A 128 -9.67 11.23 -14.93
N GLU A 129 -10.94 11.31 -14.52
CA GLU A 129 -12.01 10.53 -15.13
C GLU A 129 -12.14 10.91 -16.61
N ASP A 130 -12.00 9.91 -17.49
CA ASP A 130 -12.10 10.11 -18.96
C ASP A 130 -13.56 10.15 -19.40
N LYS A 131 -14.25 11.20 -18.99
CA LYS A 131 -15.67 11.41 -19.27
C LYS A 131 -15.94 12.91 -19.38
N ALA A 132 -16.72 13.31 -20.37
CA ALA A 132 -17.16 14.69 -20.55
C ALA A 132 -16.01 15.72 -20.47
N SER A 133 -16.00 16.64 -19.48
CA SER A 133 -14.98 17.67 -19.29
C SER A 133 -13.59 17.10 -19.01
N GLY A 134 -13.49 15.94 -18.41
CA GLY A 134 -12.24 15.27 -18.12
C GLY A 134 -11.48 14.84 -19.37
N THR A 135 -12.18 14.40 -20.42
CA THR A 135 -11.55 14.00 -21.69
C THR A 135 -10.78 15.16 -22.31
N GLN A 136 -11.38 16.35 -22.39
CA GLN A 136 -10.72 17.55 -22.92
C GLN A 136 -9.55 17.98 -22.02
N LEU A 137 -9.76 17.98 -20.70
CA LEU A 137 -8.73 18.34 -19.72
C LEU A 137 -7.50 17.45 -19.85
N ILE A 138 -7.68 16.13 -19.98
CA ILE A 138 -6.60 15.18 -20.20
C ILE A 138 -5.81 15.51 -21.48
N GLN A 139 -6.51 15.76 -22.61
CA GLN A 139 -5.88 16.08 -23.88
C GLN A 139 -5.06 17.35 -23.79
N ASP A 140 -5.60 18.41 -23.23
CA ASP A 140 -4.92 19.69 -23.10
C ASP A 140 -3.69 19.59 -22.18
N LEU A 141 -3.82 18.92 -21.02
CA LEU A 141 -2.72 18.75 -20.09
C LEU A 141 -1.56 17.95 -20.71
N ILE A 142 -1.86 16.89 -21.45
CA ILE A 142 -0.84 16.09 -22.16
C ILE A 142 -0.19 16.92 -23.26
N ALA A 143 -0.97 17.65 -24.07
CA ALA A 143 -0.45 18.50 -25.14
C ALA A 143 0.46 19.62 -24.61
N GLU A 144 0.19 20.11 -23.41
CA GLU A 144 1.00 21.12 -22.73
C GLU A 144 2.17 20.54 -21.91
N GLY A 145 2.47 19.24 -22.06
CA GLY A 145 3.62 18.57 -21.43
C GLY A 145 3.46 18.26 -19.93
N CYS A 146 2.22 18.22 -19.40
CA CYS A 146 1.99 17.80 -18.04
C CYS A 146 2.25 16.30 -17.90
N HIS A 147 3.24 15.94 -17.08
CA HIS A 147 3.64 14.55 -16.89
C HIS A 147 2.71 13.81 -15.90
N GLY A 148 2.60 12.49 -16.09
CA GLY A 148 1.87 11.62 -15.15
C GLY A 148 0.35 11.68 -15.26
N VAL A 149 -0.20 12.41 -16.23
CA VAL A 149 -1.66 12.44 -16.48
C VAL A 149 -2.10 11.06 -16.97
N THR A 150 -3.02 10.46 -16.24
CA THR A 150 -3.52 9.11 -16.46
C THR A 150 -5.03 9.13 -16.61
N ARG A 151 -5.52 8.55 -17.70
CA ARG A 151 -6.95 8.39 -17.95
C ARG A 151 -7.53 7.33 -17.03
N TYR A 152 -8.60 7.66 -16.36
CA TYR A 152 -9.37 6.69 -15.58
C TYR A 152 -10.72 6.48 -16.24
N GLN A 153 -11.02 5.25 -16.60
CA GLN A 153 -12.33 4.85 -17.09
C GLN A 153 -13.08 4.12 -15.98
N PRO A 154 -14.15 4.73 -15.43
CA PRO A 154 -14.96 4.10 -14.41
C PRO A 154 -15.74 2.92 -14.98
N SER A 155 -15.87 1.86 -14.19
CA SER A 155 -16.75 0.73 -14.48
C SER A 155 -17.87 0.66 -13.44
N GLY A 156 -19.11 0.50 -13.88
CA GLY A 156 -20.27 0.45 -12.99
C GLY A 156 -20.72 1.83 -12.48
N ASP A 157 -21.73 1.82 -11.61
CA ASP A 157 -22.22 3.03 -10.97
C ASP A 157 -21.36 3.47 -9.78
N LYS A 158 -21.57 4.69 -9.30
CA LYS A 158 -20.82 5.32 -8.20
C LYS A 158 -20.88 4.50 -6.90
N THR A 159 -22.06 4.02 -6.55
CA THR A 159 -22.31 3.23 -5.33
C THR A 159 -21.53 1.92 -5.37
N MET A 160 -21.59 1.20 -6.50
CA MET A 160 -20.83 -0.03 -6.69
C MET A 160 -19.32 0.21 -6.65
N ARG A 161 -18.84 1.32 -7.21
CA ARG A 161 -17.41 1.65 -7.19
C ARG A 161 -16.89 1.84 -5.77
N LEU A 162 -17.55 2.70 -4.96
CA LEU A 162 -17.12 2.89 -3.58
C LEU A 162 -17.29 1.61 -2.76
N HIS A 163 -18.39 0.90 -2.96
CA HIS A 163 -18.67 -0.36 -2.28
C HIS A 163 -17.59 -1.41 -2.50
N ALA A 164 -17.06 -1.53 -3.72
CA ALA A 164 -15.95 -2.42 -4.02
C ALA A 164 -14.64 -2.04 -3.30
N GLN A 165 -14.54 -0.81 -2.74
CA GLN A 165 -13.38 -0.31 -2.04
C GLN A 165 -13.50 -0.39 -0.51
N THR A 166 -14.68 -0.66 0.03
CA THR A 166 -14.92 -0.68 1.48
C THR A 166 -13.99 -1.60 2.22
N ALA A 167 -13.66 -2.77 1.66
CA ALA A 167 -12.74 -3.71 2.29
C ALA A 167 -11.32 -3.14 2.51
N VAL A 168 -10.82 -2.27 1.63
CA VAL A 168 -9.49 -1.62 1.81
C VAL A 168 -9.53 -0.64 2.97
N ILE A 169 -10.64 0.10 3.10
CA ILE A 169 -10.84 1.06 4.19
C ILE A 169 -11.04 0.33 5.51
N GLU A 170 -11.95 -0.66 5.54
CA GLU A 170 -12.29 -1.46 6.72
C GLU A 170 -11.09 -2.22 7.28
N ASN A 171 -10.23 -2.77 6.42
CA ASN A 171 -9.00 -3.45 6.86
C ASN A 171 -7.90 -2.49 7.32
N GLY A 172 -8.14 -1.17 7.34
CA GLY A 172 -7.24 -0.17 7.90
C GLY A 172 -6.02 0.13 7.03
N PHE A 173 -6.10 -0.06 5.71
CA PHE A 173 -5.03 0.37 4.80
C PHE A 173 -5.11 1.85 4.44
N VAL A 174 -6.22 2.52 4.77
CA VAL A 174 -6.41 3.94 4.48
C VAL A 174 -6.16 4.76 5.73
N HIS A 175 -5.19 5.65 5.62
CA HIS A 175 -4.77 6.57 6.68
C HIS A 175 -5.21 7.98 6.34
N ILE A 176 -5.78 8.68 7.32
CA ILE A 176 -6.19 10.08 7.20
C ILE A 176 -5.51 10.90 8.31
N PRO A 177 -5.24 12.19 8.10
CA PRO A 177 -4.60 13.00 9.13
C PRO A 177 -5.48 13.09 10.38
N GLU A 178 -4.84 13.22 11.55
CA GLU A 178 -5.56 13.46 12.81
C GLU A 178 -6.39 14.73 12.74
N THR A 179 -5.81 15.79 12.17
CA THR A 179 -6.47 17.08 11.99
C THR A 179 -6.19 17.64 10.61
N ALA A 180 -7.24 18.12 9.93
CA ALA A 180 -7.13 18.94 8.72
C ALA A 180 -8.41 19.79 8.57
N PRO A 181 -8.33 21.00 7.99
CA PRO A 181 -9.49 21.89 7.87
C PRO A 181 -10.67 21.29 7.10
N TRP A 182 -10.37 20.37 6.15
CA TRP A 182 -11.34 19.71 5.28
C TRP A 182 -11.83 18.36 5.80
N LEU A 183 -11.23 17.81 6.85
CA LEU A 183 -11.41 16.43 7.27
C LEU A 183 -12.83 16.10 7.72
N ALA A 184 -13.46 17.01 8.47
CA ALA A 184 -14.82 16.78 8.96
C ALA A 184 -15.84 16.68 7.82
N GLU A 185 -15.71 17.54 6.80
CA GLU A 185 -16.58 17.52 5.63
C GLU A 185 -16.33 16.28 4.76
N TYR A 186 -15.08 15.90 4.57
CA TYR A 186 -14.67 14.68 3.87
C TYR A 186 -15.29 13.43 4.51
N LEU A 187 -15.11 13.25 5.81
CA LEU A 187 -15.67 12.11 6.53
C LEU A 187 -17.17 12.09 6.52
N HIS A 188 -17.81 13.26 6.67
CA HIS A 188 -19.26 13.37 6.58
C HIS A 188 -19.77 12.86 5.23
N GLU A 189 -19.20 13.33 4.12
CA GLU A 189 -19.61 12.93 2.77
C GLU A 189 -19.45 11.41 2.57
N LEU A 190 -18.28 10.84 2.92
CA LEU A 190 -18.06 9.41 2.78
C LEU A 190 -18.98 8.53 3.62
N THR A 191 -19.30 8.98 4.84
CA THR A 191 -20.13 8.20 5.78
C THR A 191 -21.61 8.28 5.49
N VAL A 192 -22.10 9.33 4.81
CA VAL A 192 -23.52 9.44 4.39
C VAL A 192 -23.76 8.93 2.97
N PHE A 193 -22.71 8.75 2.19
CA PHE A 193 -22.82 8.25 0.81
C PHE A 193 -23.51 6.87 0.77
N PRO A 194 -24.47 6.59 -0.15
CA PRO A 194 -24.83 7.39 -1.32
C PRO A 194 -25.95 8.43 -1.07
N ASN A 195 -26.43 8.58 0.15
CA ASN A 195 -27.62 9.40 0.47
C ASN A 195 -27.27 10.88 0.72
N GLY A 196 -26.00 11.27 0.58
CA GLY A 196 -25.54 12.64 0.75
C GLY A 196 -25.96 13.57 -0.38
N LYS A 197 -25.91 14.90 -0.10
CA LYS A 197 -26.18 15.94 -1.10
C LYS A 197 -25.05 16.01 -2.16
N HIS A 198 -23.83 15.71 -1.77
CA HIS A 198 -22.62 15.73 -2.59
C HIS A 198 -21.95 14.37 -2.54
N ASP A 199 -21.30 14.01 -3.62
CA ASP A 199 -20.60 12.72 -3.77
C ASP A 199 -19.21 12.86 -4.44
N ASP A 200 -18.79 14.09 -4.75
CA ASP A 200 -17.56 14.39 -5.49
C ASP A 200 -16.30 13.89 -4.78
N GLN A 201 -16.25 13.98 -3.43
CA GLN A 201 -15.12 13.49 -2.64
C GLN A 201 -15.12 11.96 -2.55
N ALA A 202 -16.32 11.37 -2.46
CA ALA A 202 -16.48 9.92 -2.47
C ALA A 202 -16.09 9.33 -3.83
N ASP A 203 -16.45 9.98 -4.94
CA ASP A 203 -16.06 9.58 -6.29
C ASP A 203 -14.54 9.68 -6.50
N SER A 204 -13.93 10.80 -6.14
CA SER A 204 -12.49 10.98 -6.21
C SER A 204 -11.73 9.92 -5.39
N THR A 205 -12.23 9.58 -4.19
CA THR A 205 -11.66 8.55 -3.33
C THR A 205 -11.83 7.15 -3.94
N ALA A 206 -13.03 6.81 -4.39
CA ALA A 206 -13.32 5.52 -5.01
C ALA A 206 -12.48 5.30 -6.28
N GLN A 207 -12.31 6.35 -7.09
CA GLN A 207 -11.47 6.34 -8.29
C GLN A 207 -10.01 6.00 -7.96
N PHE A 208 -9.41 6.64 -6.95
CA PHE A 208 -8.05 6.35 -6.53
C PHE A 208 -7.92 4.91 -6.03
N LEU A 209 -8.81 4.47 -5.13
CA LEU A 209 -8.75 3.13 -4.55
C LEU A 209 -8.95 2.02 -5.60
N ASP A 210 -9.85 2.24 -6.56
CA ASP A 210 -10.07 1.31 -7.66
C ASP A 210 -8.87 1.25 -8.59
N TRP A 211 -8.31 2.39 -8.96
CA TRP A 211 -7.10 2.45 -9.77
C TRP A 211 -5.91 1.77 -9.08
N PHE A 212 -5.73 1.98 -7.79
CA PHE A 212 -4.66 1.38 -7.01
C PHE A 212 -4.71 -0.15 -6.99
N LYS A 213 -5.91 -0.73 -6.99
CA LYS A 213 -6.11 -2.19 -7.03
C LYS A 213 -5.85 -2.81 -8.41
N ARG A 214 -5.93 -2.02 -9.47
CA ARG A 214 -5.74 -2.55 -10.83
C ARG A 214 -4.29 -2.93 -11.05
N PRO A 215 -4.00 -4.16 -11.49
CA PRO A 215 -2.65 -4.50 -11.90
C PRO A 215 -2.24 -3.63 -13.09
N PHE A 216 -1.13 -2.92 -12.98
CA PHE A 216 -0.61 -2.16 -14.12
C PHE A 216 0.42 -2.99 -14.89
N PRO A 217 0.53 -2.79 -16.22
CA PRO A 217 1.53 -3.50 -17.04
C PRO A 217 2.93 -3.30 -16.44
N GLY A 218 3.64 -4.39 -16.18
CA GLY A 218 4.99 -4.34 -15.58
C GLY A 218 5.04 -4.36 -14.05
N GLN A 219 3.90 -4.43 -13.35
CA GLN A 219 3.87 -4.49 -11.88
C GLN A 219 4.75 -5.61 -11.33
N GLY A 220 4.70 -6.81 -11.92
CA GLY A 220 5.54 -7.93 -11.52
C GLY A 220 7.03 -7.67 -11.71
N LEU A 221 7.41 -7.01 -12.81
CA LEU A 221 8.80 -6.62 -13.07
C LEU A 221 9.27 -5.52 -12.09
N TYR A 222 8.42 -4.53 -11.83
CA TYR A 222 8.71 -3.48 -10.85
C TYR A 222 8.91 -4.06 -9.45
N GLU A 223 8.05 -4.97 -9.03
CA GLU A 223 8.14 -5.63 -7.73
C GLU A 223 9.41 -6.48 -7.63
N LEU A 224 9.75 -7.21 -8.70
CA LEU A 224 11.00 -7.95 -8.77
C LEU A 224 12.22 -7.03 -8.65
N MET A 225 12.23 -5.90 -9.36
CA MET A 225 13.30 -4.90 -9.27
C MET A 225 13.38 -4.27 -7.89
N ARG A 226 12.24 -4.00 -7.23
CA ARG A 226 12.20 -3.49 -5.85
C ARG A 226 12.82 -4.48 -4.88
N ILE A 227 12.43 -5.75 -4.95
CA ILE A 227 12.99 -6.83 -4.11
C ILE A 227 14.49 -6.97 -4.35
N GLN A 228 14.95 -6.91 -5.59
CA GLN A 228 16.37 -6.96 -5.90
C GLN A 228 17.14 -5.74 -5.35
N ALA A 229 16.58 -4.54 -5.47
CA ALA A 229 17.17 -3.32 -4.93
C ALA A 229 17.24 -3.34 -3.40
N GLU A 230 16.21 -3.85 -2.72
CA GLU A 230 16.22 -4.03 -1.26
C GLU A 230 17.27 -5.06 -0.83
N ARG A 231 17.38 -6.17 -1.55
CA ARG A 231 18.44 -7.17 -1.30
C ARG A 231 19.84 -6.58 -1.50
N ALA A 232 20.04 -5.79 -2.56
CA ALA A 232 21.30 -5.11 -2.82
C ALA A 232 21.65 -4.09 -1.71
N ARG A 233 20.69 -3.27 -1.27
CA ARG A 233 20.86 -2.32 -0.14
C ARG A 233 21.17 -3.04 1.16
N ASN A 234 20.47 -4.12 1.45
CA ASN A 234 20.71 -4.92 2.65
C ASN A 234 22.11 -5.54 2.61
N ARG A 235 22.55 -6.01 1.43
CA ARG A 235 23.91 -6.51 1.21
C ARG A 235 24.96 -5.42 1.43
N GLU A 236 24.78 -4.23 0.85
CA GLU A 236 25.69 -3.10 1.03
C GLU A 236 25.76 -2.61 2.49
N ASN A 237 24.62 -2.58 3.19
CA ASN A 237 24.55 -2.23 4.60
C ASN A 237 25.25 -3.28 5.48
N LEU A 238 25.16 -4.57 5.12
CA LEU A 238 25.88 -5.63 5.78
C LEU A 238 27.39 -5.50 5.52
N GLU A 239 27.80 -5.27 4.28
CA GLU A 239 29.19 -5.05 3.91
C GLU A 239 29.79 -3.84 4.66
N ARG A 240 29.06 -2.71 4.74
CA ARG A 240 29.47 -1.52 5.54
C ARG A 240 29.56 -1.80 7.05
N ARG A 241 28.69 -2.62 7.59
CA ARG A 241 28.72 -3.02 9.02
C ARG A 241 29.92 -3.90 9.36
N PHE A 242 30.43 -4.64 8.37
CA PHE A 242 31.53 -5.59 8.52
C PHE A 242 32.88 -5.05 8.03
N HIS A 243 32.93 -3.80 7.50
CA HIS A 243 34.25 -3.17 7.27
C HIS A 243 34.91 -2.84 8.60
N PRO A 244 36.17 -3.30 8.81
CA PRO A 244 36.88 -2.99 10.03
C PRO A 244 37.07 -1.48 10.15
N ARG A 245 36.77 -0.92 11.31
CA ARG A 245 37.28 0.40 11.68
C ARG A 245 38.79 0.30 11.77
N ASP A 246 39.50 1.31 11.28
CA ASP A 246 40.96 1.35 11.27
C ASP A 246 41.57 0.83 12.60
N GLY A 247 42.37 -0.22 12.51
CA GLY A 247 43.04 -0.82 13.65
C GLY A 247 42.46 -2.07 14.28
N GLN A 248 41.27 -2.54 13.82
CA GLN A 248 40.76 -3.85 14.26
C GLN A 248 40.91 -4.91 13.16
N PRO A 249 41.32 -6.15 13.50
CA PRO A 249 41.36 -7.24 12.54
C PRO A 249 39.94 -7.47 11.99
N GLY A 250 39.79 -7.47 10.66
CA GLY A 250 38.51 -7.71 9.99
C GLY A 250 37.90 -9.04 10.45
N LEU A 251 36.56 -9.12 10.45
CA LEU A 251 35.85 -10.35 10.81
C LEU A 251 36.24 -11.57 9.94
N ASP A 252 36.90 -11.33 8.81
CA ASP A 252 37.45 -12.39 7.93
C ASP A 252 38.64 -13.14 8.56
N ARG A 253 39.34 -12.54 9.53
CA ARG A 253 40.40 -13.19 10.31
C ARG A 253 39.88 -14.00 11.49
N TRP A 254 38.59 -13.84 11.85
CA TRP A 254 37.98 -14.63 12.89
C TRP A 254 37.32 -15.85 12.26
N ARG A 255 37.57 -17.01 12.83
CA ARG A 255 36.91 -18.27 12.48
C ARG A 255 35.96 -18.68 13.57
N VAL A 256 34.81 -19.23 13.17
CA VAL A 256 33.79 -19.73 14.08
C VAL A 256 33.47 -21.17 13.72
N ARG A 257 33.42 -22.03 14.73
CA ARG A 257 32.91 -23.40 14.59
C ARG A 257 31.49 -23.45 15.06
N LEU A 258 30.65 -23.94 14.18
CA LEU A 258 29.22 -24.10 14.42
C LEU A 258 28.80 -25.58 14.38
N ARG A 259 27.77 -25.93 15.10
CA ARG A 259 27.08 -27.23 14.95
C ARG A 259 26.00 -27.13 13.91
N ALA A 260 26.08 -27.90 12.86
CA ALA A 260 25.09 -28.01 11.82
C ALA A 260 23.83 -28.78 12.31
N PRO A 261 22.64 -28.49 11.82
CA PRO A 261 21.45 -29.31 12.04
C PRO A 261 21.66 -30.75 11.56
N PRO A 262 21.03 -31.74 12.21
CA PRO A 262 21.12 -33.13 11.79
C PRO A 262 20.66 -33.33 10.33
N GLY A 263 21.44 -34.11 9.55
CA GLY A 263 21.09 -34.45 8.17
C GLY A 263 21.57 -33.43 7.11
N LEU A 264 22.25 -32.38 7.49
CA LEU A 264 22.81 -31.40 6.55
C LEU A 264 24.22 -31.85 6.14
N GLY A 265 24.46 -32.06 4.84
CA GLY A 265 25.77 -32.51 4.31
C GLY A 265 26.72 -31.41 3.89
N ALA A 266 26.17 -30.25 3.48
CA ALA A 266 26.94 -29.10 3.04
C ALA A 266 26.15 -27.81 3.16
N VAL A 267 26.85 -26.67 3.21
CA VAL A 267 26.24 -25.32 3.21
C VAL A 267 26.97 -24.43 2.21
N GLN A 268 26.26 -23.48 1.67
CA GLN A 268 26.84 -22.40 0.87
C GLN A 268 26.88 -21.14 1.72
N THR A 269 28.07 -20.63 2.00
CA THR A 269 28.25 -19.41 2.79
C THR A 269 27.74 -18.18 2.05
N PHE A 270 27.51 -17.11 2.77
CA PHE A 270 27.13 -15.83 2.19
C PHE A 270 28.22 -15.28 1.26
N SER A 271 29.50 -15.54 1.58
CA SER A 271 30.64 -15.22 0.72
C SER A 271 30.76 -16.08 -0.55
N GLY A 272 29.85 -17.05 -0.72
CA GLY A 272 29.79 -17.94 -1.88
C GLY A 272 30.63 -19.22 -1.76
N GLN A 273 31.28 -19.48 -0.61
CA GLN A 273 32.02 -20.71 -0.40
C GLN A 273 31.09 -21.90 -0.14
N HIS A 274 31.41 -23.03 -0.73
CA HIS A 274 30.78 -24.32 -0.45
C HIS A 274 31.56 -25.05 0.63
N ILE A 275 30.96 -25.29 1.79
CA ILE A 275 31.58 -25.95 2.92
C ILE A 275 30.86 -27.24 3.24
N ILE A 276 31.61 -28.34 3.33
CA ILE A 276 31.07 -29.66 3.68
C ILE A 276 31.01 -29.76 5.20
N VAL A 277 29.93 -30.28 5.73
CA VAL A 277 29.78 -30.54 7.16
C VAL A 277 30.67 -31.72 7.54
N GLY A 278 31.50 -31.55 8.58
CA GLY A 278 32.38 -32.59 9.08
C GLY A 278 31.63 -33.81 9.61
N LEU A 279 32.29 -34.96 9.69
CA LEU A 279 31.69 -36.20 10.20
C LEU A 279 31.21 -36.06 11.66
N ASP A 280 31.77 -35.11 12.40
CA ASP A 280 31.36 -34.73 13.77
C ASP A 280 30.14 -33.79 13.83
N GLY A 281 29.54 -33.48 12.68
CA GLY A 281 28.40 -32.56 12.55
C GLY A 281 28.77 -31.10 12.72
N THR A 282 30.08 -30.74 12.59
CA THR A 282 30.52 -29.36 12.73
C THR A 282 30.99 -28.76 11.41
N ILE A 283 31.05 -27.43 11.37
CA ILE A 283 31.52 -26.65 10.21
C ILE A 283 32.26 -25.41 10.68
N GLU A 284 33.30 -25.05 9.96
CA GLU A 284 34.14 -23.87 10.24
C GLU A 284 34.01 -22.86 9.11
N MET A 285 33.77 -21.62 9.49
CA MET A 285 33.64 -20.52 8.54
C MET A 285 34.13 -19.20 9.12
N SER A 286 34.18 -18.15 8.30
CA SER A 286 34.46 -16.81 8.79
C SER A 286 33.41 -16.36 9.82
N ALA A 287 33.77 -15.50 10.75
CA ALA A 287 32.81 -14.96 11.71
C ALA A 287 31.71 -14.15 11.00
N ALA A 288 32.02 -13.56 9.87
CA ALA A 288 31.03 -12.85 9.03
C ALA A 288 29.97 -13.80 8.50
N ASP A 289 30.35 -14.92 7.91
CA ASP A 289 29.41 -15.92 7.40
C ASP A 289 28.65 -16.62 8.54
N ALA A 290 29.32 -16.91 9.65
CA ALA A 290 28.75 -17.62 10.80
C ALA A 290 27.57 -16.89 11.46
N GLN A 291 27.54 -15.55 11.43
CA GLN A 291 26.46 -14.77 12.04
C GLN A 291 25.07 -15.09 11.46
N PHE A 292 25.00 -15.43 10.16
CA PHE A 292 23.74 -15.81 9.53
C PHE A 292 23.21 -17.12 10.12
N TYR A 293 24.07 -18.12 10.27
CA TYR A 293 23.68 -19.42 10.80
C TYR A 293 23.36 -19.38 12.30
N ILE A 294 24.10 -18.56 13.07
CA ILE A 294 23.81 -18.33 14.49
C ILE A 294 22.42 -17.68 14.66
N ARG A 295 22.08 -16.72 13.80
CA ARG A 295 20.76 -16.08 13.80
C ARG A 295 19.65 -17.05 13.43
N ASP A 296 19.92 -18.05 12.59
CA ASP A 296 19.00 -19.12 12.22
C ASP A 296 18.98 -20.27 13.26
N GLY A 297 19.60 -20.08 14.42
CA GLY A 297 19.53 -21.01 15.55
C GLY A 297 20.64 -22.04 15.62
N TRP A 298 21.71 -21.92 14.84
CA TRP A 298 22.86 -22.80 14.92
C TRP A 298 23.69 -22.53 16.17
N ALA A 299 24.14 -23.60 16.83
CA ALA A 299 24.95 -23.48 18.05
C ALA A 299 26.40 -23.11 17.71
N LYS A 300 26.88 -21.99 18.25
CA LYS A 300 28.29 -21.58 18.23
C LYS A 300 29.05 -22.40 19.25
N LEU A 301 30.09 -23.12 18.77
CA LEU A 301 30.92 -23.99 19.61
C LEU A 301 32.24 -23.34 20.00
N ALA A 302 32.87 -22.60 19.09
CA ALA A 302 34.14 -21.95 19.29
C ALA A 302 34.36 -20.75 18.38
N GLU A 303 35.23 -19.83 18.76
CA GLU A 303 35.70 -18.69 17.95
C GLU A 303 37.19 -18.44 18.21
N TRP A 304 37.94 -18.18 17.14
CA TRP A 304 39.38 -17.90 17.24
C TRP A 304 39.86 -17.02 16.07
N THR A 305 41.02 -16.38 16.23
CA THR A 305 41.66 -15.59 15.17
C THR A 305 42.66 -16.43 14.43
N ILE A 306 42.74 -16.26 13.11
CA ILE A 306 43.87 -16.74 12.31
C ILE A 306 44.96 -15.67 12.39
N GLY A 307 46.09 -16.02 12.95
CA GLY A 307 47.29 -15.16 13.10
C GLY A 307 47.91 -14.76 11.77
#